data_9ccb94ba0b18b517a4690fc89859931b
#
_entry.id   9ccb94ba0b18b517a4690fc89859931b
#
_cell.length_a   1.000
_cell.length_b   1.000
_cell.length_c   1.000
_cell.angle_alpha   90.00
_cell.angle_beta   90.00
_cell.angle_gamma   90.00
#
_symmetry.space_group_name_H-M   'P 1'
#
loop_
_entity.id
_entity.type
_entity.pdbx_description
1 polymer ?
#
loop_
_entity_poly.entity_id
_entity_poly.type
_entity_poly.pdbx_seq_one_letter_code
_entity_poly.pdbx_strand_id
1 'polypeptide(L)'
;VCQEMRVKADDQTTGANPYDYLLCVLFPESQLTIMPYHRMVADTNGLGEDELVAALEGEGFHVSARQDDPIMPERAGRFGMHAFGAWRELRFSASEPSEEDAPASDPVKSLDVSILQDHALAPVLGIEDPRSDPRVSFVGGLVSADDVAEQAGADGIAFTLFPTSMREV
;
A
#
# COMPACT_ATOMS: atom_id res chain seq x y z
N VAL A 1 18.52 -8.96 -14.57
CA VAL A 1 18.26 -10.02 -15.58
C VAL A 1 19.29 -9.97 -16.70
N CYS A 2 19.38 -8.89 -17.52
CA CYS A 2 20.36 -8.83 -18.63
C CYS A 2 21.82 -9.02 -18.17
N GLN A 3 22.21 -8.33 -17.09
CA GLN A 3 23.55 -8.43 -16.51
C GLN A 3 23.83 -9.84 -15.94
N GLU A 4 22.86 -10.46 -15.31
CA GLU A 4 22.98 -11.83 -14.81
C GLU A 4 23.08 -12.86 -15.93
N MET A 5 22.37 -12.65 -17.03
CA MET A 5 22.47 -13.51 -18.22
C MET A 5 23.84 -13.42 -18.87
N ARG A 6 24.45 -12.22 -18.91
CA ARG A 6 25.83 -12.03 -19.36
C ARG A 6 26.83 -12.79 -18.51
N VAL A 7 26.74 -12.67 -17.19
CA VAL A 7 27.63 -13.38 -16.25
C VAL A 7 27.51 -14.88 -16.44
N LYS A 8 26.28 -15.41 -16.59
CA LYS A 8 26.06 -16.83 -16.83
C LYS A 8 26.60 -17.33 -18.18
N ALA A 9 26.60 -16.48 -19.19
CA ALA A 9 27.09 -16.81 -20.51
C ALA A 9 28.61 -16.63 -20.67
N ASP A 10 29.31 -16.10 -19.64
CA ASP A 10 30.74 -15.74 -19.69
C ASP A 10 31.10 -14.88 -20.92
N ASP A 11 30.17 -14.01 -21.31
CA ASP A 11 30.26 -13.24 -22.54
C ASP A 11 30.79 -11.83 -22.31
N GLN A 12 31.90 -11.53 -22.96
CA GLN A 12 32.58 -10.23 -22.92
C GLN A 12 32.18 -9.32 -24.08
N THR A 13 31.41 -9.80 -25.06
CA THR A 13 31.00 -9.03 -26.24
C THR A 13 29.73 -8.21 -25.93
N THR A 14 29.74 -6.97 -26.47
CA THR A 14 28.59 -6.05 -26.34
C THR A 14 27.90 -5.88 -27.67
N GLY A 15 26.58 -5.80 -27.68
CA GLY A 15 25.78 -5.47 -28.86
C GLY A 15 25.53 -6.62 -29.83
N ALA A 16 25.91 -7.87 -29.46
CA ALA A 16 25.77 -9.04 -30.33
C ALA A 16 24.66 -10.02 -29.87
N ASN A 17 24.29 -9.96 -28.60
CA ASN A 17 23.37 -10.92 -27.99
C ASN A 17 22.01 -10.32 -27.65
N PRO A 18 20.91 -11.08 -27.66
CA PRO A 18 19.57 -10.58 -27.30
C PRO A 18 19.49 -9.95 -25.91
N TYR A 19 20.31 -10.40 -24.95
CA TYR A 19 20.35 -9.87 -23.57
C TYR A 19 21.16 -8.56 -23.46
N ASP A 20 21.76 -8.06 -24.54
CA ASP A 20 22.38 -6.73 -24.59
C ASP A 20 21.35 -5.63 -24.83
N TYR A 21 20.13 -5.97 -25.19
CA TYR A 21 19.06 -5.05 -25.50
C TYR A 21 17.96 -5.12 -24.45
N LEU A 22 17.44 -3.95 -24.10
CA LEU A 22 16.26 -3.79 -23.26
C LEU A 22 15.22 -2.97 -24.03
N LEU A 23 14.02 -3.50 -24.15
CA LEU A 23 12.90 -2.74 -24.68
C LEU A 23 12.48 -1.71 -23.62
N CYS A 24 12.59 -0.45 -23.97
CA CYS A 24 12.13 0.67 -23.14
C CYS A 24 11.06 1.46 -23.89
N VAL A 25 10.03 1.87 -23.14
CA VAL A 25 9.04 2.83 -23.61
C VAL A 25 9.08 4.03 -22.67
N LEU A 26 9.24 5.22 -23.23
CA LEU A 26 9.31 6.47 -22.47
C LEU A 26 8.02 7.24 -22.67
N PHE A 27 7.40 7.62 -21.57
CA PHE A 27 6.23 8.50 -21.55
C PHE A 27 6.57 9.78 -20.81
N PRO A 28 6.08 10.96 -21.26
CA PRO A 28 6.16 12.17 -20.47
C PRO A 28 5.39 11.99 -19.13
N GLU A 29 5.94 12.50 -18.03
CA GLU A 29 5.30 12.46 -16.72
C GLU A 29 3.86 13.00 -16.77
N SER A 30 3.62 14.07 -17.54
CA SER A 30 2.29 14.68 -17.71
C SER A 30 1.25 13.79 -18.40
N GLN A 31 1.65 12.67 -18.97
CA GLN A 31 0.76 11.68 -19.61
C GLN A 31 0.58 10.42 -18.75
N LEU A 32 1.21 10.38 -17.58
CA LEU A 32 1.10 9.27 -16.65
C LEU A 32 0.24 9.66 -15.46
N THR A 33 -0.60 8.73 -15.03
CA THR A 33 -1.34 8.82 -13.77
C THR A 33 -1.09 7.54 -12.99
N ILE A 34 -0.54 7.69 -11.79
CA ILE A 34 -0.42 6.57 -10.86
C ILE A 34 -1.78 6.40 -10.21
N MET A 35 -2.32 5.21 -10.31
CA MET A 35 -3.60 4.87 -9.70
C MET A 35 -3.38 4.32 -8.28
N PRO A 36 -4.37 4.50 -7.37
CA PRO A 36 -4.29 3.90 -6.07
C PRO A 36 -4.26 2.37 -6.18
N TYR A 37 -3.59 1.73 -5.22
CA TYR A 37 -3.46 0.29 -5.15
C TYR A 37 -3.92 -0.20 -3.79
N HIS A 38 -5.22 -0.48 -3.70
CA HIS A 38 -5.91 -0.84 -2.47
C HIS A 38 -5.52 -2.23 -1.98
N ARG A 39 -5.71 -2.50 -0.70
CA ARG A 39 -5.45 -3.79 -0.06
C ARG A 39 -6.73 -4.36 0.52
N MET A 40 -6.91 -5.64 0.32
CA MET A 40 -7.98 -6.39 0.98
C MET A 40 -7.37 -7.55 1.74
N VAL A 41 -7.83 -7.76 2.95
CA VAL A 41 -7.41 -8.86 3.82
C VAL A 41 -8.63 -9.70 4.12
N ALA A 42 -8.53 -11.01 3.95
CA ALA A 42 -9.67 -11.93 4.03
C ALA A 42 -10.25 -12.08 5.44
N ASP A 43 -9.48 -11.75 6.47
CA ASP A 43 -9.90 -11.88 7.87
C ASP A 43 -9.23 -10.83 8.77
N THR A 44 -9.71 -10.71 10.01
CA THR A 44 -9.21 -9.79 11.02
C THR A 44 -8.12 -10.40 11.92
N ASN A 45 -7.52 -11.52 11.53
CA ASN A 45 -6.59 -12.29 12.37
C ASN A 45 -7.21 -12.71 13.72
N GLY A 46 -8.51 -12.93 13.75
CA GLY A 46 -9.27 -13.28 14.96
C GLY A 46 -9.56 -12.13 15.91
N LEU A 47 -9.19 -10.91 15.56
CA LEU A 47 -9.46 -9.72 16.36
C LEU A 47 -10.92 -9.29 16.22
N GLY A 48 -11.54 -8.93 17.34
CA GLY A 48 -12.81 -8.20 17.37
C GLY A 48 -12.62 -6.73 16.98
N GLU A 49 -13.73 -6.00 16.80
CA GLU A 49 -13.71 -4.62 16.34
C GLU A 49 -12.90 -3.69 17.27
N ASP A 50 -13.16 -3.75 18.58
CA ASP A 50 -12.48 -2.91 19.56
C ASP A 50 -10.99 -3.28 19.68
N GLU A 51 -10.66 -4.57 19.56
CA GLU A 51 -9.28 -5.07 19.60
C GLU A 51 -8.49 -4.61 18.36
N LEU A 52 -9.10 -4.65 17.17
CA LEU A 52 -8.49 -4.17 15.94
C LEU A 52 -8.20 -2.67 16.03
N VAL A 53 -9.17 -1.88 16.51
CA VAL A 53 -9.00 -0.43 16.67
C VAL A 53 -7.87 -0.14 17.67
N ALA A 54 -7.89 -0.77 18.84
CA ALA A 54 -6.86 -0.57 19.87
C ALA A 54 -5.46 -0.99 19.40
N ALA A 55 -5.35 -2.07 18.62
CA ALA A 55 -4.09 -2.52 18.06
C ALA A 55 -3.53 -1.51 17.05
N LEU A 56 -4.38 -0.99 16.15
CA LEU A 56 -3.98 0.03 15.19
C LEU A 56 -3.56 1.35 15.87
N GLU A 57 -4.28 1.76 16.92
CA GLU A 57 -3.89 2.94 17.72
C GLU A 57 -2.55 2.72 18.44
N GLY A 58 -2.29 1.51 18.91
CA GLY A 58 -1.01 1.12 19.49
C GLY A 58 0.17 1.22 18.53
N GLU A 59 -0.06 1.05 17.24
CA GLU A 59 0.92 1.16 16.16
C GLU A 59 1.04 2.57 15.57
N GLY A 60 0.38 3.57 16.18
CA GLY A 60 0.53 4.98 15.82
C GLY A 60 -0.52 5.51 14.84
N PHE A 61 -1.57 4.77 14.55
CA PHE A 61 -2.72 5.30 13.84
C PHE A 61 -3.66 6.04 14.79
N HIS A 62 -4.27 7.08 14.28
CA HIS A 62 -5.46 7.68 14.87
C HIS A 62 -6.67 7.15 14.10
N VAL A 63 -7.57 6.45 14.78
CA VAL A 63 -8.74 5.82 14.18
C VAL A 63 -9.97 6.68 14.43
N SER A 64 -10.69 7.05 13.36
CA SER A 64 -11.94 7.84 13.49
C SER A 64 -13.10 7.01 14.05
N ALA A 65 -14.17 7.70 14.44
CA ALA A 65 -15.44 7.04 14.73
C ALA A 65 -15.97 6.27 13.48
N ARG A 66 -16.86 5.32 13.72
CA ARG A 66 -17.57 4.59 12.65
C ARG A 66 -18.41 5.54 11.81
N GLN A 67 -18.45 5.26 10.51
CA GLN A 67 -19.35 5.92 9.57
C GLN A 67 -19.82 4.92 8.50
N ASP A 68 -20.96 5.23 7.89
CA ASP A 68 -21.52 4.42 6.81
C ASP A 68 -21.00 4.85 5.44
N ASP A 69 -20.61 6.13 5.31
CA ASP A 69 -20.13 6.69 4.06
C ASP A 69 -18.74 6.13 3.71
N PRO A 70 -18.54 5.71 2.45
CA PRO A 70 -17.28 5.20 1.95
C PRO A 70 -16.14 6.21 2.08
N ILE A 71 -14.95 5.74 2.43
CA ILE A 71 -13.77 6.58 2.57
C ILE A 71 -12.78 6.29 1.47
N MET A 72 -12.49 7.32 0.66
CA MET A 72 -11.37 7.35 -0.27
C MET A 72 -10.43 8.47 0.17
N PRO A 73 -9.17 8.17 0.54
CA PRO A 73 -8.27 9.18 1.06
C PRO A 73 -7.92 10.23 0.00
N GLU A 74 -7.84 11.49 0.43
CA GLU A 74 -7.55 12.64 -0.45
C GLU A 74 -6.07 13.06 -0.41
N ARG A 75 -5.27 12.48 0.49
CA ARG A 75 -3.84 12.78 0.65
C ARG A 75 -3.09 11.61 1.30
N ALA A 76 -1.77 11.61 1.12
CA ALA A 76 -0.87 10.66 1.77
C ALA A 76 -0.96 10.71 3.31
N GLY A 77 -0.69 9.58 3.96
CA GLY A 77 -0.79 9.40 5.41
C GLY A 77 -2.22 9.19 5.92
N ARG A 78 -3.20 9.11 5.01
CA ARG A 78 -4.59 8.79 5.32
C ARG A 78 -5.03 7.54 4.59
N PHE A 79 -5.86 6.75 5.27
CA PHE A 79 -6.38 5.49 4.75
C PHE A 79 -7.86 5.40 5.08
N GLY A 80 -8.64 4.81 4.18
CA GLY A 80 -9.96 4.30 4.54
C GLY A 80 -9.82 2.85 4.96
N MET A 81 -10.48 2.46 6.04
CA MET A 81 -10.62 1.08 6.47
C MET A 81 -12.09 0.72 6.55
N HIS A 82 -12.51 -0.30 5.83
CA HIS A 82 -13.82 -0.93 5.99
C HIS A 82 -13.64 -2.28 6.69
N ALA A 83 -14.26 -2.43 7.82
CA ALA A 83 -14.31 -3.67 8.58
C ALA A 83 -15.55 -3.69 9.46
N PHE A 84 -16.08 -4.88 9.77
CA PHE A 84 -17.28 -5.05 10.61
C PHE A 84 -18.49 -4.24 10.12
N GLY A 85 -18.61 -4.08 8.79
CA GLY A 85 -19.73 -3.39 8.14
C GLY A 85 -19.72 -1.86 8.31
N ALA A 86 -18.58 -1.25 8.63
CA ALA A 86 -18.46 0.20 8.76
C ALA A 86 -17.11 0.72 8.27
N TRP A 87 -17.10 1.98 7.86
CA TRP A 87 -15.89 2.71 7.49
C TRP A 87 -15.28 3.45 8.67
N ARG A 88 -13.95 3.55 8.67
CA ARG A 88 -13.15 4.38 9.57
C ARG A 88 -12.01 5.03 8.81
N GLU A 89 -11.72 6.29 9.07
CA GLU A 89 -10.49 6.91 8.58
C GLU A 89 -9.35 6.56 9.53
N LEU A 90 -8.23 6.13 8.97
CA LEU A 90 -6.98 5.96 9.68
C LEU A 90 -6.05 7.11 9.28
N ARG A 91 -5.42 7.76 10.27
CA ARG A 91 -4.39 8.78 10.07
C ARG A 91 -3.14 8.35 10.79
N PHE A 92 -2.04 8.27 10.06
CA PHE A 92 -0.76 7.90 10.67
C PHE A 92 -0.10 9.14 11.26
N SER A 93 0.21 9.12 12.56
CA SER A 93 0.67 10.29 13.32
C SER A 93 2.01 10.85 12.83
N ALA A 94 2.92 9.99 12.34
CA ALA A 94 4.23 10.43 11.83
C ALA A 94 4.16 11.08 10.43
N SER A 95 3.01 11.04 9.75
CA SER A 95 2.81 11.68 8.44
C SER A 95 2.35 13.14 8.55
N GLU A 96 2.09 13.65 9.73
CA GLU A 96 1.81 15.09 9.94
C GLU A 96 3.15 15.85 9.88
N PRO A 97 3.29 16.85 8.98
CA PRO A 97 4.52 17.62 8.89
C PRO A 97 4.72 18.43 10.17
N SER A 98 5.64 17.99 11.03
CA SER A 98 6.17 18.85 12.07
C SER A 98 7.22 19.76 11.42
N GLU A 99 7.06 21.06 11.54
CA GLU A 99 7.92 22.09 10.92
C GLU A 99 9.39 22.06 11.39
N GLU A 100 9.78 21.21 12.33
CA GLU A 100 11.08 21.31 13.01
C GLU A 100 12.05 20.14 12.89
N ASP A 101 11.65 18.95 12.40
CA ASP A 101 12.58 17.82 12.32
C ASP A 101 12.23 16.86 11.17
N ALA A 102 12.69 17.14 9.97
CA ALA A 102 12.81 16.13 8.93
C ALA A 102 14.29 15.73 8.74
N PRO A 103 14.83 14.78 9.50
CA PRO A 103 15.93 13.99 8.94
C PRO A 103 15.34 13.25 7.74
N ALA A 104 16.12 13.15 6.69
CA ALA A 104 15.72 12.45 5.46
C ALA A 104 15.19 11.05 5.81
N SER A 105 13.87 10.93 6.00
CA SER A 105 13.22 9.64 6.14
C SER A 105 13.45 8.90 4.83
N ASP A 106 13.78 7.63 4.90
CA ASP A 106 13.89 6.75 3.75
C ASP A 106 12.62 6.95 2.90
N PRO A 107 12.73 7.48 1.66
CA PRO A 107 11.56 7.79 0.85
C PRO A 107 10.61 6.61 0.68
N VAL A 108 11.13 5.38 0.70
CA VAL A 108 10.32 4.17 0.58
C VAL A 108 9.49 3.93 1.83
N LYS A 109 10.02 4.21 3.01
CA LYS A 109 9.31 4.02 4.28
C LYS A 109 8.21 5.04 4.52
N SER A 110 8.28 6.18 3.85
CA SER A 110 7.23 7.22 3.93
C SER A 110 6.04 6.98 3.00
N LEU A 111 6.12 5.98 2.13
CA LEU A 111 5.02 5.63 1.25
C LEU A 111 3.85 5.02 2.04
N ASP A 112 2.63 5.37 1.69
CA ASP A 112 1.41 4.83 2.32
C ASP A 112 1.38 3.30 2.31
N VAL A 113 1.87 2.68 1.25
CA VAL A 113 1.95 1.22 1.15
C VAL A 113 2.91 0.62 2.17
N SER A 114 4.01 1.31 2.48
CA SER A 114 5.00 0.88 3.48
C SER A 114 4.47 1.13 4.89
N ILE A 115 3.88 2.28 5.14
CA ILE A 115 3.24 2.61 6.42
C ILE A 115 2.16 1.57 6.75
N LEU A 116 1.28 1.26 5.81
CA LEU A 116 0.25 0.25 6.03
C LEU A 116 0.86 -1.13 6.31
N GLN A 117 1.93 -1.51 5.58
CA GLN A 117 2.62 -2.77 5.80
C GLN A 117 3.25 -2.85 7.19
N ASP A 118 4.03 -1.84 7.55
CA ASP A 118 4.88 -1.87 8.74
C ASP A 118 4.10 -1.63 10.04
N HIS A 119 2.94 -0.96 9.98
CA HIS A 119 2.16 -0.57 11.16
C HIS A 119 0.75 -1.18 11.25
N ALA A 120 0.26 -1.84 10.19
CA ALA A 120 -1.05 -2.51 10.23
C ALA A 120 -0.95 -3.98 9.82
N LEU A 121 -0.45 -4.27 8.61
CA LEU A 121 -0.49 -5.63 8.08
C LEU A 121 0.41 -6.58 8.85
N ALA A 122 1.67 -6.22 9.11
CA ALA A 122 2.60 -7.09 9.82
C ALA A 122 2.28 -7.17 11.33
N PRO A 123 2.26 -6.07 12.11
CA PRO A 123 2.13 -6.17 13.57
C PRO A 123 0.71 -6.53 14.03
N VAL A 124 -0.33 -6.07 13.34
CA VAL A 124 -1.72 -6.27 13.77
C VAL A 124 -2.36 -7.50 13.13
N LEU A 125 -2.19 -7.66 11.82
CA LEU A 125 -2.82 -8.74 11.07
C LEU A 125 -1.91 -9.95 10.84
N GLY A 126 -0.64 -9.89 11.28
CA GLY A 126 0.32 -10.98 11.16
C GLY A 126 0.73 -11.29 9.72
N ILE A 127 0.69 -10.31 8.83
CA ILE A 127 1.01 -10.44 7.41
C ILE A 127 2.40 -9.87 7.14
N GLU A 128 3.42 -10.72 7.25
CA GLU A 128 4.82 -10.33 7.07
C GLU A 128 5.16 -10.00 5.61
N ASP A 129 4.68 -10.82 4.67
CA ASP A 129 4.87 -10.60 3.23
C ASP A 129 3.52 -10.67 2.51
N PRO A 130 2.94 -9.50 2.16
CA PRO A 130 1.62 -9.44 1.52
C PRO A 130 1.59 -10.03 0.10
N ARG A 131 2.75 -10.27 -0.52
CA ARG A 131 2.84 -10.86 -1.86
C ARG A 131 2.65 -12.37 -1.85
N SER A 132 2.99 -13.00 -0.74
CA SER A 132 2.94 -14.45 -0.57
C SER A 132 1.81 -14.90 0.36
N ASP A 133 1.25 -14.01 1.18
CA ASP A 133 0.14 -14.34 2.08
C ASP A 133 -1.18 -14.48 1.30
N PRO A 134 -1.82 -15.68 1.31
CA PRO A 134 -3.05 -15.92 0.56
C PRO A 134 -4.26 -15.11 1.06
N ARG A 135 -4.19 -14.53 2.27
CA ARG A 135 -5.24 -13.67 2.82
C ARG A 135 -5.26 -12.28 2.18
N VAL A 136 -4.17 -11.87 1.52
CA VAL A 136 -4.06 -10.54 0.93
C VAL A 136 -4.39 -10.57 -0.55
N SER A 137 -5.22 -9.65 -0.97
CA SER A 137 -5.45 -9.35 -2.37
C SER A 137 -5.35 -7.86 -2.65
N PHE A 138 -5.17 -7.54 -3.92
CA PHE A 138 -4.84 -6.19 -4.36
C PHE A 138 -5.81 -5.75 -5.44
N VAL A 139 -6.32 -4.52 -5.31
CA VAL A 139 -7.16 -3.90 -6.34
C VAL A 139 -6.57 -2.57 -6.74
N GLY A 140 -6.17 -2.47 -7.99
CA GLY A 140 -5.64 -1.25 -8.58
C GLY A 140 -6.62 -0.62 -9.55
N GLY A 141 -6.46 0.67 -9.81
CA GLY A 141 -7.24 1.40 -10.79
C GLY A 141 -8.30 2.31 -10.19
N LEU A 142 -9.21 2.76 -11.06
CA LEU A 142 -10.33 3.63 -10.69
C LEU A 142 -11.50 2.77 -10.17
N VAL A 143 -11.32 2.24 -8.96
CA VAL A 143 -12.32 1.42 -8.27
C VAL A 143 -12.91 2.27 -7.15
N SER A 144 -14.23 2.18 -6.92
CA SER A 144 -14.86 2.88 -5.81
C SER A 144 -14.52 2.21 -4.47
N ALA A 145 -14.62 2.98 -3.38
CA ALA A 145 -14.39 2.43 -2.04
C ALA A 145 -15.40 1.31 -1.72
N ASP A 146 -16.66 1.46 -2.16
CA ASP A 146 -17.69 0.44 -1.99
C ASP A 146 -17.33 -0.87 -2.70
N ASP A 147 -16.84 -0.81 -3.93
CA ASP A 147 -16.42 -2.00 -4.67
C ASP A 147 -15.25 -2.71 -3.96
N VAL A 148 -14.33 -1.95 -3.36
CA VAL A 148 -13.20 -2.53 -2.59
C VAL A 148 -13.73 -3.21 -1.32
N ALA A 149 -14.68 -2.59 -0.62
CA ALA A 149 -15.31 -3.16 0.57
C ALA A 149 -16.13 -4.42 0.24
N GLU A 150 -16.90 -4.40 -0.85
CA GLU A 150 -17.68 -5.56 -1.30
C GLU A 150 -16.76 -6.75 -1.64
N GLN A 151 -15.65 -6.50 -2.31
CA GLN A 151 -14.67 -7.54 -2.66
C GLN A 151 -13.95 -8.12 -1.44
N ALA A 152 -13.73 -7.34 -0.36
CA ALA A 152 -13.16 -7.85 0.88
C ALA A 152 -14.10 -8.82 1.60
N GLY A 153 -15.41 -8.68 1.39
CA GLY A 153 -16.43 -9.52 2.01
C GLY A 153 -16.74 -9.10 3.45
N ALA A 154 -17.69 -9.83 4.06
CA ALA A 154 -18.22 -9.47 5.38
C ALA A 154 -17.24 -9.68 6.54
N ASP A 155 -16.35 -10.66 6.42
CA ASP A 155 -15.36 -11.01 7.45
C ASP A 155 -13.99 -10.38 7.20
N GLY A 156 -13.80 -9.75 6.03
CA GLY A 156 -12.55 -9.16 5.59
C GLY A 156 -12.40 -7.69 5.98
N ILE A 157 -11.21 -7.18 5.68
CA ILE A 157 -10.87 -5.78 5.83
C ILE A 157 -10.51 -5.22 4.46
N ALA A 158 -11.08 -4.07 4.09
CA ALA A 158 -10.64 -3.29 2.95
C ALA A 158 -9.87 -2.07 3.40
N PHE A 159 -8.70 -1.84 2.82
CA PHE A 159 -7.92 -0.61 2.99
C PHE A 159 -7.88 0.15 1.68
N THR A 160 -8.42 1.37 1.67
CA THR A 160 -8.26 2.30 0.55
C THR A 160 -7.06 3.21 0.81
N LEU A 161 -6.23 3.38 -0.22
CA LEU A 161 -4.97 4.12 -0.15
C LEU A 161 -5.00 5.30 -1.12
N PHE A 162 -4.26 6.36 -0.78
CA PHE A 162 -3.96 7.43 -1.69
C PHE A 162 -2.91 6.97 -2.72
N PRO A 163 -3.00 7.38 -4.00
CA PRO A 163 -2.01 7.00 -4.99
C PRO A 163 -0.66 7.67 -4.70
N THR A 164 0.41 6.90 -4.84
CA THR A 164 1.79 7.42 -4.80
C THR A 164 1.98 8.48 -5.90
N SER A 165 2.68 9.56 -5.62
CA SER A 165 3.00 10.57 -6.62
C SER A 165 4.19 10.15 -7.50
N MET A 166 4.29 10.72 -8.70
CA MET A 166 5.44 10.51 -9.60
C MET A 166 6.78 11.01 -9.02
N ARG A 167 6.74 11.82 -7.96
CA ARG A 167 7.95 12.30 -7.28
C ARG A 167 8.46 11.35 -6.22
N GLU A 168 7.60 10.42 -5.77
CA GLU A 168 7.88 9.41 -4.76
C GLU A 168 8.33 8.07 -5.38
N VAL A 169 8.27 7.95 -6.71
CA VAL A 169 8.72 6.81 -7.49
C VAL A 169 10.06 7.11 -8.13
#